data_fbb2c6735917262738a74c7093c30671
#
_entry.id   fbb2c6735917262738a74c7093c30671
#
_cell.length_a   1.000
_cell.length_b   1.000
_cell.length_c   1.000
_cell.angle_alpha   90.00
_cell.angle_beta   90.00
_cell.angle_gamma   90.00
#
_symmetry.space_group_name_H-M   'P 1'
#
loop_
_entity.id
_entity.type
_entity.pdbx_description
1 polymer ?
#
loop_
_entity_poly.entity_id
_entity_poly.type
_entity_poly.pdbx_seq_one_letter_code
_entity_poly.pdbx_strand_id
1 'polypeptide(L)'
;MKMKLREQIIFDKDRQMVRGRFFEMKKKDKKHAPMHNLCTIDEYHFRPNGRKRSEREQTNLLAQLYQEKLAELRVKEESVAEETKKLAKGLPIRTVMQQWIDNDVSPYTKPITAREYMRTCSLYIEIVGDHPIIDFKKNHANLFQSGLQKRGLSKVGIRKHQTQLQIFLNWAYSEDHLEKPLKLNKIKVFHNGPVIFSRTEVEKIQKFIENSQLKDSSPYQERCIKNHMRAFLIARYAVLRNGEILSMPIRNILLDDGVLKITEVPEIAWVPKTRQERLVPISPILKSFLEEDISHRDKPENWFLDDGLGRRFYASNSQLTQVFRRYIKRCGLEKFGRKPLQGLRSTGITAMLSAGGKLDFVSRIAGHANIQTTLNHYVRAENFDLSDTINLLSEPNENGFLGSM
;
A
#
# COMPACT_ATOMS: atom_id res chain seq x y z
N MET A 1 -23.19 -20.91 -27.42
CA MET A 1 -24.30 -21.92 -27.44
C MET A 1 -25.58 -21.13 -27.61
N LYS A 2 -26.18 -21.17 -28.84
CA LYS A 2 -27.46 -20.48 -29.10
C LYS A 2 -28.56 -21.19 -28.33
N MET A 3 -29.09 -20.60 -27.26
CA MET A 3 -30.33 -21.09 -26.64
C MET A 3 -31.44 -21.18 -27.72
N LYS A 4 -32.19 -22.27 -27.71
CA LYS A 4 -33.30 -22.40 -28.65
C LYS A 4 -34.32 -21.29 -28.33
N LEU A 5 -34.82 -20.59 -29.34
CA LEU A 5 -35.76 -19.47 -29.20
C LEU A 5 -36.99 -19.82 -28.33
N ARG A 6 -37.45 -21.10 -28.41
CA ARG A 6 -38.56 -21.62 -27.60
C ARG A 6 -38.33 -21.53 -26.07
N GLU A 7 -37.10 -21.56 -25.61
CA GLU A 7 -36.79 -21.43 -24.18
C GLU A 7 -36.83 -19.97 -23.66
N GLN A 8 -36.87 -19.06 -24.58
CA GLN A 8 -36.90 -17.60 -24.31
C GLN A 8 -38.30 -16.99 -24.41
N ILE A 9 -39.27 -17.74 -24.92
CA ILE A 9 -40.67 -17.26 -25.17
C ILE A 9 -41.61 -17.83 -24.12
N ILE A 10 -42.45 -16.99 -23.57
CA ILE A 10 -43.48 -17.34 -22.57
C ILE A 10 -44.84 -16.84 -23.06
N PHE A 11 -45.82 -17.71 -23.01
CA PHE A 11 -47.23 -17.37 -23.27
C PHE A 11 -47.90 -17.02 -21.97
N ASP A 12 -48.18 -15.72 -21.79
CA ASP A 12 -48.89 -15.17 -20.62
C ASP A 12 -50.39 -15.12 -20.94
N LYS A 13 -51.12 -16.18 -20.55
CA LYS A 13 -52.52 -16.33 -20.84
C LYS A 13 -53.40 -15.33 -20.11
N ASP A 14 -53.01 -14.93 -18.90
CA ASP A 14 -53.76 -13.97 -18.09
C ASP A 14 -53.75 -12.57 -18.71
N ARG A 15 -52.64 -12.23 -19.35
CA ARG A 15 -52.46 -10.96 -20.06
C ARG A 15 -52.69 -11.03 -21.55
N GLN A 16 -53.05 -12.20 -22.07
CA GLN A 16 -53.22 -12.45 -23.51
C GLN A 16 -52.02 -12.02 -24.36
N MET A 17 -50.79 -12.20 -23.82
CA MET A 17 -49.56 -11.73 -24.46
C MET A 17 -48.52 -12.85 -24.64
N VAL A 18 -47.79 -12.74 -25.72
CA VAL A 18 -46.54 -13.51 -25.94
C VAL A 18 -45.35 -12.64 -25.49
N ARG A 19 -44.56 -13.14 -24.58
CA ARG A 19 -43.46 -12.40 -23.95
C ARG A 19 -42.12 -13.07 -24.21
N GLY A 20 -41.10 -12.25 -24.47
CA GLY A 20 -39.70 -12.72 -24.64
C GLY A 20 -38.88 -12.43 -23.38
N ARG A 21 -38.04 -13.41 -22.99
CA ARG A 21 -37.05 -13.26 -21.92
C ARG A 21 -35.69 -12.99 -22.57
N PHE A 22 -35.08 -11.81 -22.26
CA PHE A 22 -33.87 -11.31 -22.91
C PHE A 22 -32.63 -11.55 -22.03
N PHE A 23 -32.03 -12.71 -22.15
CA PHE A 23 -30.86 -13.12 -21.38
C PHE A 23 -29.59 -12.35 -21.77
N GLU A 24 -29.50 -11.87 -23.02
CA GLU A 24 -28.36 -11.10 -23.55
C GLU A 24 -28.20 -9.75 -22.88
N MET A 25 -29.27 -9.21 -22.27
CA MET A 25 -29.30 -7.92 -21.60
C MET A 25 -28.76 -7.96 -20.17
N LYS A 26 -28.40 -9.15 -19.64
CA LYS A 26 -27.80 -9.29 -18.28
C LYS A 26 -26.56 -10.16 -18.28
N LYS A 27 -25.45 -9.58 -17.84
CA LYS A 27 -24.13 -10.25 -17.77
C LYS A 27 -23.94 -11.22 -16.60
N LYS A 28 -24.73 -11.13 -15.48
CA LYS A 28 -24.41 -11.86 -14.22
C LYS A 28 -25.50 -12.78 -13.65
N ASP A 29 -26.79 -12.67 -14.02
CA ASP A 29 -27.83 -13.48 -13.41
C ASP A 29 -28.93 -13.86 -14.42
N LYS A 30 -28.92 -15.13 -14.87
CA LYS A 30 -29.88 -15.66 -15.85
C LYS A 30 -31.30 -15.78 -15.29
N LYS A 31 -31.47 -15.89 -13.98
CA LYS A 31 -32.82 -16.07 -13.35
C LYS A 31 -33.68 -14.81 -13.41
N HIS A 32 -33.07 -13.64 -13.52
CA HIS A 32 -33.79 -12.34 -13.50
C HIS A 32 -33.68 -11.58 -14.81
N ALA A 33 -33.52 -12.27 -15.94
CA ALA A 33 -33.52 -11.64 -17.25
C ALA A 33 -34.85 -10.91 -17.51
N PRO A 34 -34.82 -9.66 -18.01
CA PRO A 34 -36.02 -8.85 -18.24
C PRO A 34 -36.95 -9.55 -19.25
N MET A 35 -38.27 -9.42 -19.00
CA MET A 35 -39.32 -9.93 -19.86
C MET A 35 -40.06 -8.77 -20.50
N HIS A 36 -40.20 -8.80 -21.82
CA HIS A 36 -40.92 -7.82 -22.59
C HIS A 36 -42.00 -8.44 -23.47
N ASN A 37 -43.05 -7.73 -23.70
CA ASN A 37 -44.12 -8.15 -24.57
C ASN A 37 -43.65 -8.13 -26.02
N LEU A 38 -43.95 -9.16 -26.80
CA LEU A 38 -43.63 -9.26 -28.21
C LEU A 38 -44.83 -9.02 -29.10
N CYS A 39 -45.92 -9.73 -28.83
CA CYS A 39 -47.20 -9.59 -29.52
C CYS A 39 -48.34 -10.13 -28.66
N THR A 40 -49.58 -9.90 -29.04
CA THR A 40 -50.72 -10.59 -28.45
C THR A 40 -50.81 -12.06 -28.87
N ILE A 41 -51.54 -12.88 -28.13
CA ILE A 41 -51.77 -14.29 -28.49
C ILE A 41 -52.49 -14.40 -29.82
N ASP A 42 -53.43 -13.52 -30.09
CA ASP A 42 -54.15 -13.47 -31.35
C ASP A 42 -53.25 -13.09 -32.54
N GLU A 43 -52.41 -12.10 -32.42
CA GLU A 43 -51.41 -11.73 -33.44
C GLU A 43 -50.42 -12.90 -33.71
N TYR A 44 -50.12 -13.69 -32.71
CA TYR A 44 -49.29 -14.89 -32.88
C TYR A 44 -50.02 -15.96 -33.70
N HIS A 45 -51.29 -16.21 -33.44
CA HIS A 45 -52.04 -17.28 -34.10
C HIS A 45 -52.61 -16.90 -35.44
N PHE A 46 -53.01 -15.63 -35.62
CA PHE A 46 -53.68 -15.17 -36.82
C PHE A 46 -52.94 -14.03 -37.54
N ARG A 47 -53.13 -13.99 -38.87
CA ARG A 47 -52.69 -12.85 -39.69
C ARG A 47 -53.70 -11.71 -39.57
N PRO A 48 -53.34 -10.47 -39.97
CA PRO A 48 -54.28 -9.31 -39.95
C PRO A 48 -55.54 -9.56 -40.76
N ASN A 49 -55.51 -10.46 -41.75
CA ASN A 49 -56.67 -10.87 -42.57
C ASN A 49 -57.54 -12.01 -41.97
N GLY A 50 -57.32 -12.37 -40.69
CA GLY A 50 -58.03 -13.41 -39.97
C GLY A 50 -57.63 -14.85 -40.29
N ARG A 51 -56.70 -15.09 -41.23
CA ARG A 51 -56.22 -16.46 -41.54
C ARG A 51 -55.24 -16.96 -40.47
N LYS A 52 -55.44 -18.24 -40.07
CA LYS A 52 -54.52 -18.88 -39.09
C LYS A 52 -53.11 -19.03 -39.66
N ARG A 53 -52.10 -18.68 -38.87
CA ARG A 53 -50.69 -18.87 -39.25
C ARG A 53 -50.26 -20.31 -39.09
N SER A 54 -49.43 -20.82 -40.03
CA SER A 54 -48.76 -22.10 -39.87
C SER A 54 -47.71 -22.03 -38.75
N GLU A 55 -47.28 -23.14 -38.19
CA GLU A 55 -46.22 -23.20 -37.16
C GLU A 55 -44.92 -22.53 -37.59
N ARG A 56 -44.55 -22.65 -38.87
CA ARG A 56 -43.37 -22.03 -39.43
C ARG A 56 -43.48 -20.51 -39.45
N GLU A 57 -44.68 -19.98 -39.80
CA GLU A 57 -44.94 -18.54 -39.80
C GLU A 57 -44.97 -17.98 -38.37
N GLN A 58 -45.52 -18.70 -37.41
CA GLN A 58 -45.53 -18.36 -36.00
C GLN A 58 -44.09 -18.29 -35.46
N THR A 59 -43.26 -19.25 -35.79
CA THR A 59 -41.84 -19.29 -35.39
C THR A 59 -41.04 -18.14 -35.99
N ASN A 60 -41.27 -17.83 -37.28
CA ASN A 60 -40.61 -16.72 -37.95
C ASN A 60 -41.02 -15.37 -37.38
N LEU A 61 -42.30 -15.19 -37.10
CA LEU A 61 -42.82 -13.96 -36.46
C LEU A 61 -42.18 -13.72 -35.09
N LEU A 62 -42.13 -14.77 -34.26
CA LEU A 62 -41.48 -14.65 -32.95
C LEU A 62 -40.00 -14.35 -33.04
N ALA A 63 -39.30 -14.98 -33.99
CA ALA A 63 -37.88 -14.70 -34.21
C ALA A 63 -37.65 -13.25 -34.62
N GLN A 64 -38.46 -12.76 -35.53
CA GLN A 64 -38.40 -11.36 -35.97
C GLN A 64 -38.67 -10.39 -34.83
N LEU A 65 -39.81 -10.52 -34.14
CA LEU A 65 -40.24 -9.65 -33.05
C LEU A 65 -39.23 -9.68 -31.89
N TYR A 66 -38.65 -10.84 -31.60
CA TYR A 66 -37.61 -10.98 -30.59
C TYR A 66 -36.34 -10.18 -30.97
N GLN A 67 -35.88 -10.29 -32.22
CA GLN A 67 -34.72 -9.55 -32.70
C GLN A 67 -34.97 -8.04 -32.77
N GLU A 68 -36.14 -7.62 -33.21
CA GLU A 68 -36.51 -6.21 -33.24
C GLU A 68 -36.52 -5.62 -31.82
N LYS A 69 -37.14 -6.34 -30.85
CA LYS A 69 -37.17 -5.89 -29.46
C LYS A 69 -35.81 -5.91 -28.80
N LEU A 70 -34.96 -6.90 -29.12
CA LEU A 70 -33.58 -6.95 -28.63
C LEU A 70 -32.77 -5.75 -29.15
N ALA A 71 -32.92 -5.40 -30.41
CA ALA A 71 -32.26 -4.23 -31.01
C ALA A 71 -32.74 -2.93 -30.33
N GLU A 72 -34.03 -2.73 -30.15
CA GLU A 72 -34.60 -1.58 -29.43
C GLU A 72 -34.04 -1.44 -27.99
N LEU A 73 -34.00 -2.55 -27.26
CA LEU A 73 -33.48 -2.58 -25.90
C LEU A 73 -31.99 -2.26 -25.83
N ARG A 74 -31.20 -2.73 -26.79
CA ARG A 74 -29.75 -2.41 -26.88
C ARG A 74 -29.54 -0.91 -27.11
N VAL A 75 -30.24 -0.33 -28.06
CA VAL A 75 -30.17 1.13 -28.33
C VAL A 75 -30.54 1.92 -27.08
N LYS A 76 -31.58 1.50 -26.36
CA LYS A 76 -31.98 2.15 -25.11
C LYS A 76 -30.94 2.00 -24.00
N GLU A 77 -30.32 0.83 -23.84
CA GLU A 77 -29.21 0.64 -22.89
C GLU A 77 -28.00 1.51 -23.23
N GLU A 78 -27.64 1.57 -24.52
CA GLU A 78 -26.53 2.40 -24.99
C GLU A 78 -26.80 3.89 -24.74
N SER A 79 -28.00 4.37 -25.01
CA SER A 79 -28.39 5.77 -24.76
C SER A 79 -28.35 6.12 -23.26
N VAL A 80 -28.88 5.25 -22.40
CA VAL A 80 -28.85 5.44 -20.94
C VAL A 80 -27.43 5.38 -20.41
N ALA A 81 -26.60 4.47 -20.92
CA ALA A 81 -25.19 4.37 -20.57
C ALA A 81 -24.40 5.63 -20.98
N GLU A 82 -24.72 6.18 -22.16
CA GLU A 82 -24.07 7.41 -22.65
C GLU A 82 -24.50 8.66 -21.85
N GLU A 83 -25.78 8.74 -21.49
CA GLU A 83 -26.29 9.81 -20.62
C GLU A 83 -25.72 9.73 -19.20
N THR A 84 -25.62 8.54 -18.65
CA THR A 84 -24.98 8.28 -17.36
C THR A 84 -23.48 8.65 -17.41
N LYS A 85 -22.80 8.33 -18.51
CA LYS A 85 -21.39 8.73 -18.72
C LYS A 85 -21.22 10.25 -18.83
N LYS A 86 -22.14 10.94 -19.49
CA LYS A 86 -22.12 12.42 -19.57
C LYS A 86 -22.34 13.06 -18.21
N LEU A 87 -23.29 12.56 -17.41
CA LEU A 87 -23.51 13.01 -16.04
C LEU A 87 -22.31 12.76 -15.14
N ALA A 88 -21.69 11.57 -15.23
CA ALA A 88 -20.50 11.22 -14.45
C ALA A 88 -19.29 12.11 -14.79
N LYS A 89 -19.12 12.50 -16.06
CA LYS A 89 -18.03 13.39 -16.52
C LYS A 89 -18.20 14.84 -16.02
N GLY A 90 -19.42 15.30 -15.80
CA GLY A 90 -19.72 16.64 -15.27
C GLY A 90 -19.58 16.79 -13.76
N LEU A 91 -19.32 15.71 -13.03
CA LEU A 91 -19.22 15.75 -11.58
C LEU A 91 -18.04 16.62 -11.10
N PRO A 92 -18.22 17.37 -9.99
CA PRO A 92 -17.14 18.07 -9.31
C PRO A 92 -16.02 17.10 -8.93
N ILE A 93 -14.76 17.50 -9.11
CA ILE A 93 -13.60 16.63 -8.82
C ILE A 93 -13.57 16.19 -7.35
N ARG A 94 -14.07 17.02 -6.43
CA ARG A 94 -14.25 16.68 -5.01
C ARG A 94 -15.13 15.45 -4.83
N THR A 95 -16.26 15.39 -5.53
CA THR A 95 -17.20 14.27 -5.48
C THR A 95 -16.55 13.00 -6.02
N VAL A 96 -15.86 13.09 -7.14
CA VAL A 96 -15.15 11.96 -7.76
C VAL A 96 -13.99 11.47 -6.87
N MET A 97 -13.25 12.39 -6.24
CA MET A 97 -12.22 12.03 -5.25
C MET A 97 -12.80 11.30 -4.03
N GLN A 98 -13.97 11.72 -3.55
CA GLN A 98 -14.66 11.06 -2.43
C GLN A 98 -15.10 9.65 -2.83
N GLN A 99 -15.71 9.47 -3.99
CA GLN A 99 -16.08 8.16 -4.52
C GLN A 99 -14.87 7.22 -4.62
N TRP A 100 -13.74 7.72 -5.13
CA TRP A 100 -12.50 6.95 -5.17
C TRP A 100 -12.02 6.51 -3.79
N ILE A 101 -12.04 7.42 -2.82
CA ILE A 101 -11.63 7.10 -1.44
C ILE A 101 -12.54 6.04 -0.84
N ASP A 102 -13.87 6.16 -1.02
CA ASP A 102 -14.83 5.27 -0.38
C ASP A 102 -14.88 3.89 -1.03
N ASN A 103 -14.78 3.82 -2.36
CA ASN A 103 -14.98 2.58 -3.11
C ASN A 103 -13.68 1.79 -3.33
N ASP A 104 -12.53 2.46 -3.52
CA ASP A 104 -11.28 1.82 -3.95
C ASP A 104 -10.10 2.00 -2.98
N VAL A 105 -10.11 3.05 -2.17
CA VAL A 105 -8.99 3.28 -1.25
C VAL A 105 -9.28 2.70 0.13
N SER A 106 -10.37 3.13 0.77
CA SER A 106 -10.68 2.76 2.16
C SER A 106 -10.89 1.27 2.36
N PRO A 107 -11.60 0.53 1.47
CA PRO A 107 -11.81 -0.90 1.63
C PRO A 107 -10.54 -1.76 1.46
N TYR A 108 -9.58 -1.29 0.64
CA TYR A 108 -8.43 -2.10 0.21
C TYR A 108 -7.09 -1.65 0.79
N THR A 109 -7.07 -0.54 1.55
CA THR A 109 -5.82 -0.01 2.11
C THR A 109 -5.87 0.12 3.62
N LYS A 110 -4.68 0.18 4.26
CA LYS A 110 -4.61 0.46 5.70
C LYS A 110 -5.14 1.86 6.00
N PRO A 111 -5.81 2.10 7.15
CA PRO A 111 -6.38 3.41 7.51
C PRO A 111 -5.39 4.58 7.43
N ILE A 112 -4.12 4.34 7.72
CA ILE A 112 -3.07 5.36 7.59
C ILE A 112 -2.82 5.73 6.11
N THR A 113 -2.89 4.77 5.20
CA THR A 113 -2.74 4.99 3.76
C THR A 113 -3.94 5.76 3.20
N ALA A 114 -5.16 5.36 3.56
CA ALA A 114 -6.38 6.07 3.18
C ALA A 114 -6.33 7.54 3.62
N ARG A 115 -5.94 7.82 4.87
CA ARG A 115 -5.75 9.20 5.37
C ARG A 115 -4.74 10.01 4.57
N GLU A 116 -3.69 9.39 4.08
CA GLU A 116 -2.70 10.06 3.24
C GLU A 116 -3.25 10.42 1.85
N TYR A 117 -4.09 9.57 1.27
CA TYR A 117 -4.80 9.87 0.02
C TYR A 117 -5.84 10.99 0.23
N MET A 118 -6.66 10.89 1.28
CA MET A 118 -7.62 11.95 1.67
C MET A 118 -6.92 13.31 1.82
N ARG A 119 -5.75 13.33 2.49
CA ARG A 119 -4.96 14.55 2.63
C ARG A 119 -4.53 15.12 1.29
N THR A 120 -4.16 14.27 0.33
CA THR A 120 -3.79 14.73 -1.02
C THR A 120 -4.99 15.32 -1.75
N CYS A 121 -6.16 14.71 -1.64
CA CYS A 121 -7.41 15.23 -2.20
C CYS A 121 -7.76 16.60 -1.57
N SER A 122 -7.72 16.70 -0.24
CA SER A 122 -7.99 17.97 0.45
C SER A 122 -7.03 19.08 0.02
N LEU A 123 -5.72 18.79 -0.03
CA LEU A 123 -4.71 19.74 -0.48
C LEU A 123 -4.92 20.16 -1.94
N TYR A 124 -5.37 19.25 -2.80
CA TYR A 124 -5.68 19.58 -4.19
C TYR A 124 -6.85 20.58 -4.25
N ILE A 125 -7.95 20.29 -3.57
CA ILE A 125 -9.12 21.18 -3.53
C ILE A 125 -8.78 22.54 -2.93
N GLU A 126 -7.96 22.60 -1.88
CA GLU A 126 -7.53 23.85 -1.27
C GLU A 126 -6.66 24.72 -2.18
N ILE A 127 -5.83 24.11 -3.01
CA ILE A 127 -4.83 24.81 -3.84
C ILE A 127 -5.39 25.16 -5.22
N VAL A 128 -6.11 24.23 -5.84
CA VAL A 128 -6.58 24.33 -7.23
C VAL A 128 -8.03 24.77 -7.30
N GLY A 129 -8.83 24.39 -6.31
CA GLY A 129 -10.27 24.58 -6.29
C GLY A 129 -11.04 23.34 -6.74
N ASP A 130 -12.36 23.42 -6.58
CA ASP A 130 -13.29 22.41 -7.06
C ASP A 130 -13.74 22.78 -8.47
N HIS A 131 -13.68 21.83 -9.38
CA HIS A 131 -14.07 22.00 -10.79
C HIS A 131 -14.56 20.66 -11.35
N PRO A 132 -15.31 20.64 -12.48
CA PRO A 132 -15.69 19.39 -13.13
C PRO A 132 -14.45 18.55 -13.48
N ILE A 133 -14.51 17.24 -13.24
CA ILE A 133 -13.36 16.33 -13.46
C ILE A 133 -12.94 16.33 -14.94
N ILE A 134 -13.90 16.48 -15.86
CA ILE A 134 -13.64 16.55 -17.31
C ILE A 134 -12.74 17.73 -17.69
N ASP A 135 -12.80 18.82 -16.92
CA ASP A 135 -12.00 20.02 -17.13
C ASP A 135 -10.57 19.91 -16.61
N PHE A 136 -10.19 18.76 -16.03
CA PHE A 136 -8.84 18.57 -15.54
C PHE A 136 -7.81 18.68 -16.65
N LYS A 137 -6.87 19.63 -16.52
CA LYS A 137 -5.80 19.91 -17.47
C LYS A 137 -4.43 19.88 -16.78
N LYS A 138 -3.36 19.78 -17.57
CA LYS A 138 -1.98 19.86 -17.06
C LYS A 138 -1.72 21.11 -16.22
N ASN A 139 -2.40 22.23 -16.51
CA ASN A 139 -2.28 23.47 -15.73
C ASN A 139 -2.73 23.27 -14.28
N HIS A 140 -3.79 22.52 -14.01
CA HIS A 140 -4.25 22.20 -12.65
C HIS A 140 -3.19 21.43 -11.87
N ALA A 141 -2.50 20.48 -12.52
CA ALA A 141 -1.38 19.76 -11.91
C ALA A 141 -0.19 20.69 -11.60
N ASN A 142 0.11 21.65 -12.47
CA ASN A 142 1.17 22.65 -12.27
C ASN A 142 0.81 23.60 -11.12
N LEU A 143 -0.44 24.07 -11.04
CA LEU A 143 -0.95 24.88 -9.93
C LEU A 143 -0.83 24.13 -8.62
N PHE A 144 -1.23 22.85 -8.60
CA PHE A 144 -1.08 21.99 -7.43
C PHE A 144 0.37 21.89 -6.97
N GLN A 145 1.29 21.59 -7.90
CA GLN A 145 2.72 21.53 -7.60
C GLN A 145 3.24 22.85 -7.01
N SER A 146 2.94 23.97 -7.65
CA SER A 146 3.39 25.30 -7.20
C SER A 146 2.80 25.66 -5.84
N GLY A 147 1.53 25.31 -5.58
CA GLY A 147 0.90 25.52 -4.28
C GLY A 147 1.54 24.68 -3.17
N LEU A 148 1.92 23.44 -3.45
CA LEU A 148 2.66 22.61 -2.52
C LEU A 148 4.07 23.18 -2.23
N GLN A 149 4.73 23.74 -3.24
CA GLN A 149 6.02 24.44 -3.07
C GLN A 149 5.89 25.68 -2.18
N LYS A 150 4.89 26.52 -2.44
CA LYS A 150 4.60 27.73 -1.62
C LYS A 150 4.31 27.39 -0.16
N ARG A 151 3.73 26.21 0.11
CA ARG A 151 3.51 25.68 1.47
C ARG A 151 4.78 25.09 2.12
N GLY A 152 5.94 25.18 1.48
CA GLY A 152 7.22 24.71 2.02
C GLY A 152 7.40 23.18 2.03
N LEU A 153 6.64 22.43 1.25
CA LEU A 153 6.84 20.98 1.17
C LEU A 153 8.16 20.65 0.48
N SER A 154 8.86 19.65 1.01
CA SER A 154 10.07 19.13 0.37
C SER A 154 9.77 18.52 -1.00
N LYS A 155 10.77 18.47 -1.90
CA LYS A 155 10.63 17.81 -3.22
C LYS A 155 10.10 16.38 -3.13
N VAL A 156 10.51 15.62 -2.09
CA VAL A 156 10.02 14.26 -1.82
C VAL A 156 8.53 14.27 -1.44
N GLY A 157 8.11 15.23 -0.61
CA GLY A 157 6.71 15.42 -0.23
C GLY A 157 5.82 15.76 -1.43
N ILE A 158 6.28 16.70 -2.26
CA ILE A 158 5.59 17.08 -3.50
C ILE A 158 5.46 15.88 -4.44
N ARG A 159 6.55 15.14 -4.68
CA ARG A 159 6.55 13.94 -5.51
C ARG A 159 5.56 12.89 -5.01
N LYS A 160 5.43 12.72 -3.68
CA LYS A 160 4.45 11.83 -3.07
C LYS A 160 3.03 12.24 -3.46
N HIS A 161 2.66 13.50 -3.26
CA HIS A 161 1.31 13.99 -3.60
C HIS A 161 1.03 13.92 -5.11
N GLN A 162 2.01 14.22 -5.96
CA GLN A 162 1.86 14.04 -7.41
C GLN A 162 1.64 12.56 -7.78
N THR A 163 2.30 11.63 -7.07
CA THR A 163 2.11 10.20 -7.33
C THR A 163 0.71 9.75 -6.92
N GLN A 164 0.21 10.22 -5.79
CA GLN A 164 -1.15 9.93 -5.31
C GLN A 164 -2.22 10.53 -6.25
N LEU A 165 -2.03 11.76 -6.71
CA LEU A 165 -2.90 12.38 -7.71
C LEU A 165 -2.89 11.60 -9.04
N GLN A 166 -1.72 11.10 -9.48
CA GLN A 166 -1.65 10.26 -10.68
C GLN A 166 -2.44 8.94 -10.52
N ILE A 167 -2.42 8.33 -9.34
CA ILE A 167 -3.18 7.11 -9.06
C ILE A 167 -4.69 7.42 -9.15
N PHE A 168 -5.13 8.54 -8.56
CA PHE A 168 -6.51 9.01 -8.69
C PHE A 168 -6.91 9.24 -10.16
N LEU A 169 -6.09 9.94 -10.95
CA LEU A 169 -6.39 10.20 -12.36
C LEU A 169 -6.44 8.92 -13.21
N ASN A 170 -5.61 7.93 -12.89
CA ASN A 170 -5.66 6.64 -13.56
C ASN A 170 -6.97 5.91 -13.24
N TRP A 171 -7.39 5.91 -11.97
CA TRP A 171 -8.67 5.36 -11.55
C TRP A 171 -9.85 6.13 -12.18
N ALA A 172 -9.82 7.46 -12.17
CA ALA A 172 -10.86 8.27 -12.81
C ALA A 172 -10.99 7.99 -14.32
N TYR A 173 -9.88 7.65 -14.98
CA TYR A 173 -9.91 7.19 -16.37
C TYR A 173 -10.52 5.78 -16.50
N SER A 174 -10.18 4.83 -15.61
CA SER A 174 -10.73 3.46 -15.65
C SER A 174 -12.23 3.41 -15.36
N GLU A 175 -12.76 4.40 -14.62
CA GLU A 175 -14.19 4.56 -14.30
C GLU A 175 -14.93 5.51 -15.27
N ASP A 176 -14.37 5.76 -16.45
CA ASP A 176 -14.97 6.59 -17.51
C ASP A 176 -15.21 8.07 -17.12
N HIS A 177 -14.65 8.57 -16.00
CA HIS A 177 -14.73 10.00 -15.65
C HIS A 177 -13.85 10.89 -16.53
N LEU A 178 -12.85 10.32 -17.18
CA LEU A 178 -11.95 11.00 -18.12
C LEU A 178 -11.96 10.31 -19.48
N GLU A 179 -11.90 11.09 -20.57
CA GLU A 179 -11.92 10.54 -21.94
C GLU A 179 -10.60 9.89 -22.37
N LYS A 180 -9.50 10.35 -21.79
CA LYS A 180 -8.16 9.88 -22.11
C LYS A 180 -7.27 9.86 -20.87
N PRO A 181 -6.27 8.96 -20.83
CA PRO A 181 -5.34 8.90 -19.72
C PRO A 181 -4.48 10.18 -19.65
N LEU A 182 -4.33 10.71 -18.44
CA LEU A 182 -3.54 11.91 -18.18
C LEU A 182 -2.26 11.52 -17.44
N LYS A 183 -1.11 11.85 -18.01
CA LYS A 183 0.19 11.64 -17.40
C LYS A 183 0.75 12.94 -16.82
N LEU A 184 1.01 12.97 -15.52
CA LEU A 184 1.57 14.12 -14.83
C LEU A 184 3.09 14.19 -14.97
N ASN A 185 3.61 15.40 -15.17
CA ASN A 185 5.04 15.68 -15.08
C ASN A 185 5.44 15.75 -13.60
N LYS A 186 5.99 14.65 -13.07
CA LYS A 186 6.37 14.58 -11.67
C LYS A 186 7.76 15.17 -11.44
N ILE A 187 7.92 15.93 -10.37
CA ILE A 187 9.22 16.50 -9.97
C ILE A 187 10.29 15.41 -9.81
N LYS A 188 11.46 15.62 -10.37
CA LYS A 188 12.60 14.71 -10.17
C LYS A 188 13.12 14.84 -8.75
N VAL A 189 13.31 13.72 -8.07
CA VAL A 189 13.86 13.66 -6.72
C VAL A 189 15.11 12.77 -6.76
N PHE A 190 16.21 13.34 -6.34
CA PHE A 190 17.42 12.55 -6.08
C PHE A 190 17.25 11.87 -4.72
N HIS A 191 17.33 10.57 -4.69
CA HIS A 191 17.36 9.82 -3.44
C HIS A 191 18.75 9.87 -2.86
N ASN A 192 18.97 10.76 -1.92
CA ASN A 192 20.10 10.62 -1.02
C ASN A 192 19.91 9.32 -0.26
N GLY A 193 20.84 8.38 -0.35
CA GLY A 193 20.75 7.07 0.30
C GLY A 193 20.37 7.17 1.80
N PRO A 194 20.35 6.07 2.53
CA PRO A 194 19.94 6.07 3.93
C PRO A 194 20.86 6.92 4.80
N VAL A 195 20.29 7.58 5.79
CA VAL A 195 21.06 8.26 6.83
C VAL A 195 21.61 7.21 7.78
N ILE A 196 22.90 7.21 8.00
CA ILE A 196 23.62 6.32 8.92
C ILE A 196 24.35 7.14 9.97
N PHE A 197 24.46 6.58 11.18
CA PHE A 197 25.25 7.15 12.28
C PHE A 197 26.65 6.54 12.25
N SER A 198 27.68 7.35 12.53
CA SER A 198 29.03 6.84 12.79
C SER A 198 29.07 6.05 14.10
N ARG A 199 30.13 5.27 14.31
CA ARG A 199 30.32 4.53 15.57
C ARG A 199 30.26 5.47 16.79
N THR A 200 30.97 6.58 16.74
CA THR A 200 31.00 7.57 17.81
C THR A 200 29.64 8.23 18.07
N GLU A 201 28.84 8.46 17.02
CA GLU A 201 27.49 9.00 17.15
C GLU A 201 26.53 7.98 17.79
N VAL A 202 26.65 6.68 17.42
CA VAL A 202 25.91 5.58 18.06
C VAL A 202 26.23 5.49 19.55
N GLU A 203 27.53 5.47 19.91
CA GLU A 203 28.00 5.42 21.29
C GLU A 203 27.52 6.66 22.08
N LYS A 204 27.52 7.83 21.47
CA LYS A 204 27.01 9.06 22.08
C LYS A 204 25.52 8.99 22.42
N ILE A 205 24.72 8.42 21.50
CA ILE A 205 23.28 8.23 21.74
C ILE A 205 23.06 7.21 22.86
N GLN A 206 23.77 6.09 22.82
CA GLN A 206 23.69 5.06 23.84
C GLN A 206 24.02 5.60 25.23
N LYS A 207 25.18 6.22 25.40
CA LYS A 207 25.60 6.85 26.65
C LYS A 207 24.62 7.90 27.14
N PHE A 208 24.03 8.66 26.21
CA PHE A 208 23.00 9.65 26.56
C PHE A 208 21.76 8.98 27.16
N ILE A 209 21.32 7.85 26.62
CA ILE A 209 20.16 7.09 27.16
C ILE A 209 20.53 6.54 28.55
N GLU A 210 21.70 5.92 28.68
CA GLU A 210 22.20 5.36 29.96
C GLU A 210 22.32 6.43 31.06
N ASN A 211 22.94 7.56 30.74
CA ASN A 211 23.13 8.66 31.70
C ASN A 211 21.85 9.48 31.96
N SER A 212 20.75 9.19 31.25
CA SER A 212 19.45 9.82 31.53
C SER A 212 18.81 9.27 32.82
N GLN A 213 19.37 8.21 33.40
CA GLN A 213 19.00 7.68 34.71
C GLN A 213 19.59 8.57 35.80
N LEU A 214 18.76 9.35 36.44
CA LEU A 214 19.16 10.19 37.57
C LEU A 214 19.07 9.36 38.86
N LYS A 215 19.91 9.69 39.88
CA LYS A 215 19.91 8.97 41.19
C LYS A 215 18.54 8.95 41.85
N ASP A 216 17.68 9.92 41.60
CA ASP A 216 16.34 10.06 42.18
C ASP A 216 15.24 9.90 41.10
N SER A 217 15.47 9.01 40.12
CA SER A 217 14.47 8.76 39.08
C SER A 217 13.22 8.09 39.65
N SER A 218 12.04 8.58 39.28
CA SER A 218 10.80 7.88 39.60
C SER A 218 10.73 6.52 38.89
N PRO A 219 9.97 5.53 39.42
CA PRO A 219 9.80 4.23 38.77
C PRO A 219 9.28 4.34 37.33
N TYR A 220 8.54 5.39 36.99
CA TYR A 220 8.10 5.69 35.62
C TYR A 220 9.28 6.12 34.73
N GLN A 221 10.18 6.98 35.24
CA GLN A 221 11.34 7.43 34.48
C GLN A 221 12.31 6.27 34.20
N GLU A 222 12.52 5.40 35.16
CA GLU A 222 13.34 4.19 34.96
C GLU A 222 12.76 3.28 33.88
N ARG A 223 11.44 3.06 33.89
CA ARG A 223 10.77 2.30 32.82
C ARG A 223 10.90 2.98 31.45
N CYS A 224 10.79 4.30 31.41
CA CYS A 224 11.05 5.04 30.17
C CYS A 224 12.43 4.73 29.62
N ILE A 225 13.47 4.85 30.44
CA ILE A 225 14.86 4.65 30.03
C ILE A 225 15.10 3.21 29.59
N LYS A 226 14.62 2.23 30.36
CA LYS A 226 14.71 0.81 29.97
C LYS A 226 14.06 0.56 28.61
N ASN A 227 12.84 1.03 28.38
CA ASN A 227 12.16 0.91 27.09
C ASN A 227 12.88 1.63 25.95
N HIS A 228 13.53 2.78 26.21
CA HIS A 228 14.31 3.48 25.20
C HIS A 228 15.57 2.71 24.86
N MET A 229 16.25 2.12 25.84
CA MET A 229 17.41 1.27 25.61
C MET A 229 17.05 0.01 24.83
N ARG A 230 15.94 -0.67 25.19
CA ARG A 230 15.38 -1.81 24.44
C ARG A 230 15.16 -1.44 22.96
N ALA A 231 14.48 -0.32 22.74
CA ALA A 231 14.18 0.14 21.37
C ALA A 231 15.44 0.51 20.59
N PHE A 232 16.43 1.12 21.24
CA PHE A 232 17.73 1.45 20.66
C PHE A 232 18.48 0.19 20.23
N LEU A 233 18.66 -0.78 21.13
CA LEU A 233 19.42 -1.99 20.87
C LEU A 233 18.79 -2.84 19.77
N ILE A 234 17.48 -3.03 19.80
CA ILE A 234 16.79 -3.80 18.77
C ILE A 234 16.83 -3.07 17.40
N ALA A 235 16.68 -1.75 17.37
CA ALA A 235 16.79 -0.99 16.14
C ALA A 235 18.20 -1.11 15.52
N ARG A 236 19.23 -1.10 16.36
CA ARG A 236 20.64 -1.12 15.94
C ARG A 236 21.16 -2.51 15.61
N TYR A 237 20.87 -3.51 16.44
CA TYR A 237 21.50 -4.84 16.40
C TYR A 237 20.60 -5.94 15.81
N ALA A 238 19.28 -5.76 15.83
CA ALA A 238 18.32 -6.61 15.12
C ALA A 238 17.71 -5.95 13.89
N VAL A 239 18.04 -4.70 13.62
CA VAL A 239 17.61 -3.91 12.46
C VAL A 239 16.10 -3.90 12.22
N LEU A 240 15.31 -3.90 13.30
CA LEU A 240 13.86 -3.90 13.22
C LEU A 240 13.29 -2.53 12.86
N ARG A 241 12.10 -2.52 12.24
CA ARG A 241 11.33 -1.29 11.99
C ARG A 241 10.62 -0.84 13.26
N ASN A 242 10.35 0.47 13.38
CA ASN A 242 9.61 1.01 14.53
C ASN A 242 8.33 0.23 14.84
N GLY A 243 7.55 -0.11 13.82
CA GLY A 243 6.31 -0.87 14.01
C GLY A 243 6.54 -2.29 14.52
N GLU A 244 7.63 -2.92 14.10
CA GLU A 244 8.03 -4.25 14.57
C GLU A 244 8.48 -4.20 16.03
N ILE A 245 9.27 -3.17 16.42
CA ILE A 245 9.72 -2.95 17.81
C ILE A 245 8.52 -2.74 18.74
N LEU A 246 7.58 -1.87 18.35
CA LEU A 246 6.40 -1.54 19.16
C LEU A 246 5.38 -2.66 19.27
N SER A 247 5.39 -3.58 18.33
CA SER A 247 4.44 -4.69 18.26
C SER A 247 5.09 -6.03 18.62
N MET A 248 6.24 -6.01 19.32
CA MET A 248 6.98 -7.19 19.74
C MET A 248 6.45 -7.69 21.09
N PRO A 249 5.75 -8.84 21.17
CA PRO A 249 5.49 -9.53 22.43
C PRO A 249 6.73 -10.33 22.84
N ILE A 250 6.90 -10.58 24.14
CA ILE A 250 8.06 -11.33 24.67
C ILE A 250 8.13 -12.73 24.08
N ARG A 251 7.00 -13.41 23.86
CA ARG A 251 6.94 -14.75 23.25
C ARG A 251 7.59 -14.85 21.86
N ASN A 252 7.82 -13.73 21.20
CA ASN A 252 8.49 -13.70 19.90
C ASN A 252 10.02 -13.52 20.01
N ILE A 253 10.54 -13.46 21.23
CA ILE A 253 11.97 -13.43 21.52
C ILE A 253 12.37 -14.84 21.94
N LEU A 254 12.88 -15.62 20.99
CA LEU A 254 13.23 -17.03 21.18
C LEU A 254 14.72 -17.11 21.50
N LEU A 255 15.06 -16.94 22.80
CA LEU A 255 16.45 -16.85 23.25
C LEU A 255 17.20 -18.17 23.04
N ASP A 256 16.54 -19.30 23.29
CA ASP A 256 17.11 -20.65 23.13
C ASP A 256 17.44 -20.93 21.66
N ASP A 257 16.58 -20.48 20.73
CA ASP A 257 16.78 -20.59 19.29
C ASP A 257 17.71 -19.49 18.75
N GLY A 258 18.05 -18.49 19.54
CA GLY A 258 18.88 -17.35 19.13
C GLY A 258 18.23 -16.44 18.07
N VAL A 259 16.89 -16.35 18.04
CA VAL A 259 16.17 -15.58 17.02
C VAL A 259 15.02 -14.74 17.56
N LEU A 260 14.72 -13.65 16.86
CA LEU A 260 13.48 -12.87 17.01
C LEU A 260 12.50 -13.27 15.92
N LYS A 261 11.29 -13.67 16.26
CA LYS A 261 10.22 -13.98 15.31
C LYS A 261 9.43 -12.72 14.97
N ILE A 262 9.46 -12.30 13.72
CA ILE A 262 8.64 -11.18 13.21
C ILE A 262 7.46 -11.77 12.45
N THR A 263 6.31 -11.75 13.10
CA THR A 263 5.05 -12.33 12.60
C THR A 263 3.89 -11.38 12.91
N GLU A 264 2.70 -11.71 12.46
CA GLU A 264 1.49 -10.99 12.85
C GLU A 264 1.21 -11.07 14.35
N VAL A 265 0.54 -10.07 14.87
CA VAL A 265 0.14 -9.98 16.29
C VAL A 265 -1.35 -9.67 16.32
N PRO A 266 -2.20 -10.71 16.34
CA PRO A 266 -3.66 -10.59 16.22
C PRO A 266 -4.29 -9.72 17.30
N GLU A 267 -3.75 -9.75 18.52
CA GLU A 267 -4.27 -9.02 19.70
C GLU A 267 -4.33 -7.51 19.51
N ILE A 268 -3.55 -7.00 18.57
CA ILE A 268 -3.51 -5.58 18.21
C ILE A 268 -3.77 -5.35 16.70
N ALA A 269 -4.27 -6.36 16.00
CA ALA A 269 -4.49 -6.35 14.56
C ALA A 269 -3.26 -5.81 13.77
N TRP A 270 -2.05 -6.15 14.24
CA TRP A 270 -0.83 -5.71 13.60
C TRP A 270 -0.26 -6.81 12.70
N VAL A 271 0.16 -6.41 11.49
CA VAL A 271 0.85 -7.28 10.54
C VAL A 271 2.12 -6.61 10.03
N PRO A 272 3.19 -7.39 9.75
CA PRO A 272 4.40 -6.86 9.13
C PRO A 272 4.08 -6.09 7.85
N LYS A 273 4.90 -5.07 7.53
CA LYS A 273 4.67 -4.24 6.33
C LYS A 273 4.69 -5.04 5.03
N THR A 274 5.49 -6.08 4.97
CA THR A 274 5.61 -6.98 3.81
C THR A 274 4.61 -8.14 3.83
N ARG A 275 3.81 -8.30 4.89
CA ARG A 275 2.93 -9.45 5.16
C ARG A 275 3.66 -10.80 5.14
N GLN A 276 4.95 -10.81 5.35
CA GLN A 276 5.79 -12.01 5.41
C GLN A 276 6.39 -12.13 6.80
N GLU A 277 6.32 -13.32 7.35
CA GLU A 277 7.05 -13.69 8.56
C GLU A 277 8.54 -13.82 8.26
N ARG A 278 9.35 -13.57 9.26
CA ARG A 278 10.79 -13.83 9.20
C ARG A 278 11.39 -14.03 10.57
N LEU A 279 12.49 -14.75 10.58
CA LEU A 279 13.36 -14.90 11.74
C LEU A 279 14.55 -13.93 11.58
N VAL A 280 14.88 -13.24 12.67
CA VAL A 280 16.03 -12.33 12.74
C VAL A 280 16.99 -12.88 13.79
N PRO A 281 18.21 -13.26 13.39
CA PRO A 281 19.21 -13.77 14.34
C PRO A 281 19.54 -12.72 15.42
N ILE A 282 19.70 -13.18 16.66
CA ILE A 282 20.08 -12.36 17.80
C ILE A 282 21.61 -12.32 17.85
N SER A 283 22.18 -11.11 17.71
CA SER A 283 23.63 -10.91 17.83
C SER A 283 24.10 -11.17 19.28
N PRO A 284 25.38 -11.55 19.53
CA PRO A 284 25.89 -11.81 20.89
C PRO A 284 25.64 -10.63 21.84
N ILE A 285 25.87 -9.39 21.39
CA ILE A 285 25.62 -8.18 22.20
C ILE A 285 24.14 -8.05 22.59
N LEU A 286 23.23 -8.34 21.65
CA LEU A 286 21.82 -8.26 21.92
C LEU A 286 21.35 -9.44 22.80
N LYS A 287 21.98 -10.62 22.66
CA LYS A 287 21.64 -11.81 23.43
C LYS A 287 21.92 -11.58 24.91
N SER A 288 23.10 -11.13 25.28
CA SER A 288 23.46 -10.84 26.69
C SER A 288 22.50 -9.84 27.33
N PHE A 289 22.14 -8.79 26.59
CA PHE A 289 21.17 -7.81 27.08
C PHE A 289 19.78 -8.42 27.27
N LEU A 290 19.29 -9.22 26.32
CA LEU A 290 17.95 -9.81 26.38
C LEU A 290 17.85 -10.88 27.46
N GLU A 291 18.90 -11.68 27.68
CA GLU A 291 18.96 -12.67 28.78
C GLU A 291 18.80 -12.00 30.13
N GLU A 292 19.48 -10.88 30.38
CA GLU A 292 19.34 -10.11 31.62
C GLU A 292 17.95 -9.43 31.71
N ASP A 293 17.51 -8.77 30.63
CA ASP A 293 16.26 -7.98 30.62
C ASP A 293 14.99 -8.84 30.73
N ILE A 294 14.99 -10.07 30.17
CA ILE A 294 13.81 -10.93 30.10
C ILE A 294 13.76 -11.92 31.26
N SER A 295 14.90 -12.28 31.89
CA SER A 295 14.99 -13.27 32.96
C SER A 295 14.00 -13.05 34.14
N HIS A 296 13.57 -11.81 34.33
CA HIS A 296 12.65 -11.41 35.41
C HIS A 296 11.23 -11.09 34.90
N ARG A 297 10.89 -11.49 33.67
CA ARG A 297 9.63 -11.11 33.00
C ARG A 297 8.85 -12.37 32.59
N ASP A 298 8.26 -13.04 33.59
CA ASP A 298 7.73 -14.41 33.53
C ASP A 298 6.49 -14.61 32.62
N LYS A 299 5.98 -13.57 31.95
CA LYS A 299 4.75 -13.66 31.16
C LYS A 299 5.01 -13.48 29.67
N PRO A 300 4.93 -14.57 28.89
CA PRO A 300 5.16 -14.52 27.41
C PRO A 300 4.23 -13.57 26.64
N GLU A 301 3.03 -13.33 27.18
CA GLU A 301 2.05 -12.40 26.61
C GLU A 301 2.40 -10.93 26.81
N ASN A 302 3.33 -10.62 27.71
CA ASN A 302 3.80 -9.25 27.97
C ASN A 302 4.50 -8.68 26.74
N TRP A 303 4.49 -7.35 26.68
CA TRP A 303 5.14 -6.62 25.58
C TRP A 303 6.61 -6.35 25.89
N PHE A 304 7.44 -6.41 24.85
CA PHE A 304 8.87 -6.10 25.00
C PHE A 304 9.09 -4.65 25.47
N LEU A 305 8.34 -3.68 24.90
CA LEU A 305 8.26 -2.33 25.44
C LEU A 305 6.98 -2.23 26.29
N ASP A 306 7.09 -2.43 27.59
CA ASP A 306 5.95 -2.50 28.50
C ASP A 306 5.87 -1.34 29.51
N ASP A 307 4.69 -1.16 30.07
CA ASP A 307 4.38 -0.15 31.08
C ASP A 307 4.62 -0.62 32.53
N GLY A 308 5.22 -1.78 32.72
CA GLY A 308 5.41 -2.45 34.01
C GLY A 308 4.20 -3.24 34.48
N LEU A 309 3.10 -3.24 33.73
CA LEU A 309 1.90 -4.04 33.93
C LEU A 309 1.67 -5.04 32.78
N GLY A 310 2.69 -5.23 31.95
CA GLY A 310 2.64 -6.13 30.80
C GLY A 310 1.97 -5.54 29.56
N ARG A 311 1.45 -4.30 29.60
CA ARG A 311 0.82 -3.64 28.46
C ARG A 311 1.85 -2.88 27.63
N ARG A 312 1.50 -2.55 26.40
CA ARG A 312 2.38 -1.74 25.52
C ARG A 312 2.63 -0.35 26.11
N PHE A 313 3.90 0.02 26.21
CA PHE A 313 4.30 1.33 26.72
C PHE A 313 3.95 2.48 25.78
N TYR A 314 4.06 2.27 24.46
CA TYR A 314 3.74 3.26 23.43
C TYR A 314 2.58 2.80 22.56
N ALA A 315 1.57 3.63 22.40
CA ALA A 315 0.43 3.35 21.52
C ALA A 315 0.75 3.54 20.03
N SER A 316 1.75 4.39 19.70
CA SER A 316 2.03 4.73 18.31
C SER A 316 3.51 4.92 18.00
N ASN A 317 3.86 4.68 16.73
CA ASN A 317 5.20 4.96 16.19
C ASN A 317 5.65 6.42 16.38
N SER A 318 4.70 7.36 16.40
CA SER A 318 4.98 8.78 16.55
C SER A 318 5.56 9.10 17.93
N GLN A 319 5.00 8.50 18.99
CA GLN A 319 5.48 8.73 20.37
C GLN A 319 6.93 8.29 20.52
N LEU A 320 7.26 7.06 20.15
CA LEU A 320 8.63 6.56 20.21
C LEU A 320 9.60 7.38 19.34
N THR A 321 9.17 7.74 18.12
CA THR A 321 9.97 8.58 17.23
C THR A 321 10.25 9.96 17.82
N GLN A 322 9.29 10.58 18.51
CA GLN A 322 9.48 11.89 19.17
C GLN A 322 10.49 11.83 20.31
N VAL A 323 10.49 10.75 21.08
CA VAL A 323 11.49 10.53 22.13
C VAL A 323 12.90 10.49 21.54
N PHE A 324 13.10 9.66 20.51
CA PHE A 324 14.41 9.55 19.87
C PHE A 324 14.84 10.84 19.14
N ARG A 325 13.91 11.64 18.62
CA ARG A 325 14.24 12.98 18.11
C ARG A 325 14.79 13.91 19.20
N ARG A 326 14.22 13.85 20.41
CA ARG A 326 14.73 14.62 21.55
C ARG A 326 16.15 14.19 21.93
N TYR A 327 16.44 12.88 21.92
CA TYR A 327 17.79 12.37 22.16
C TYR A 327 18.78 12.84 21.09
N ILE A 328 18.44 12.71 19.81
CA ILE A 328 19.26 13.17 18.69
C ILE A 328 19.55 14.67 18.82
N LYS A 329 18.57 15.49 19.14
CA LYS A 329 18.73 16.93 19.37
C LYS A 329 19.69 17.20 20.53
N ARG A 330 19.49 16.56 21.68
CA ARG A 330 20.32 16.73 22.88
C ARG A 330 21.75 16.23 22.68
N CYS A 331 21.96 15.26 21.81
CA CYS A 331 23.27 14.82 21.38
C CYS A 331 23.93 15.74 20.33
N GLY A 332 23.27 16.82 19.88
CA GLY A 332 23.79 17.67 18.80
C GLY A 332 23.87 16.99 17.43
N LEU A 333 22.98 16.01 17.19
CA LEU A 333 22.97 15.20 15.97
C LEU A 333 21.76 15.50 15.07
N GLU A 334 21.28 16.75 15.08
CA GLU A 334 20.05 17.17 14.38
C GLU A 334 20.12 17.00 12.85
N LYS A 335 21.32 16.96 12.26
CA LYS A 335 21.54 16.64 10.83
C LYS A 335 20.90 15.30 10.39
N PHE A 336 20.67 14.38 11.33
CA PHE A 336 20.07 13.07 11.06
C PHE A 336 18.54 13.07 11.03
N GLY A 337 17.92 14.20 11.25
CA GLY A 337 16.55 14.50 10.84
C GLY A 337 15.45 13.72 11.54
N ARG A 338 14.42 13.37 10.78
CA ARG A 338 13.08 13.06 11.30
C ARG A 338 12.84 11.61 11.73
N LYS A 339 13.78 10.68 11.48
CA LYS A 339 13.56 9.23 11.71
C LYS A 339 14.75 8.55 12.38
N PRO A 340 15.08 8.89 13.63
CA PRO A 340 16.29 8.42 14.27
C PRO A 340 16.39 6.88 14.39
N LEU A 341 15.32 6.18 14.80
CA LEU A 341 15.33 4.72 14.85
C LEU A 341 15.51 4.07 13.47
N GLN A 342 14.96 4.69 12.42
CA GLN A 342 15.25 4.24 11.05
C GLN A 342 16.74 4.47 10.70
N GLY A 343 17.36 5.53 11.18
CA GLY A 343 18.79 5.79 11.07
C GLY A 343 19.62 4.72 11.77
N LEU A 344 19.28 4.35 13.01
CA LEU A 344 19.94 3.27 13.75
C LEU A 344 19.84 1.93 13.03
N ARG A 345 18.64 1.59 12.53
CA ARG A 345 18.43 0.41 11.68
C ARG A 345 19.29 0.48 10.41
N SER A 346 19.30 1.61 9.71
CA SER A 346 20.12 1.80 8.51
C SER A 346 21.62 1.61 8.82
N THR A 347 22.07 2.11 9.96
CA THR A 347 23.44 1.90 10.47
C THR A 347 23.74 0.42 10.72
N GLY A 348 22.77 -0.33 11.29
CA GLY A 348 22.89 -1.78 11.48
C GLY A 348 23.03 -2.54 10.15
N ILE A 349 22.16 -2.23 9.19
CA ILE A 349 22.20 -2.84 7.85
C ILE A 349 23.55 -2.55 7.17
N THR A 350 23.99 -1.30 7.17
CA THR A 350 25.27 -0.90 6.58
C THR A 350 26.45 -1.59 7.26
N ALA A 351 26.44 -1.70 8.59
CA ALA A 351 27.49 -2.40 9.33
C ALA A 351 27.57 -3.90 8.99
N MET A 352 26.43 -4.57 8.81
CA MET A 352 26.40 -5.97 8.37
C MET A 352 26.99 -6.13 6.96
N LEU A 353 26.67 -5.23 6.05
CA LEU A 353 27.19 -5.26 4.68
C LEU A 353 28.68 -4.96 4.65
N SER A 354 29.18 -3.95 5.40
CA SER A 354 30.61 -3.63 5.52
C SER A 354 31.42 -4.75 6.19
N ALA A 355 30.78 -5.59 7.00
CA ALA A 355 31.43 -6.79 7.59
C ALA A 355 31.36 -8.02 6.65
N GLY A 356 31.04 -7.85 5.37
CA GLY A 356 31.03 -8.94 4.39
C GLY A 356 29.73 -9.74 4.36
N GLY A 357 28.66 -9.27 5.04
CA GLY A 357 27.36 -9.93 5.02
C GLY A 357 26.77 -9.99 3.60
N LYS A 358 26.38 -11.19 3.14
CA LYS A 358 25.77 -11.38 1.82
C LYS A 358 24.48 -10.57 1.68
N LEU A 359 24.35 -9.86 0.56
CA LEU A 359 23.26 -8.91 0.30
C LEU A 359 21.86 -9.51 0.45
N ASP A 360 21.65 -10.74 -0.01
CA ASP A 360 20.37 -11.45 0.09
C ASP A 360 20.03 -11.81 1.56
N PHE A 361 20.99 -12.27 2.35
CA PHE A 361 20.78 -12.56 3.77
C PHE A 361 20.45 -11.28 4.56
N VAL A 362 21.23 -10.21 4.35
CA VAL A 362 20.96 -8.92 5.00
C VAL A 362 19.60 -8.37 4.58
N SER A 363 19.22 -8.54 3.31
CA SER A 363 17.89 -8.15 2.81
C SER A 363 16.75 -8.91 3.51
N ARG A 364 16.91 -10.24 3.70
CA ARG A 364 15.93 -11.08 4.41
C ARG A 364 15.82 -10.68 5.89
N ILE A 365 16.95 -10.54 6.59
CA ILE A 365 16.98 -10.10 8.00
C ILE A 365 16.28 -8.75 8.14
N ALA A 366 16.59 -7.79 7.27
CA ALA A 366 15.96 -6.49 7.25
C ALA A 366 14.46 -6.55 6.82
N GLY A 367 14.03 -7.60 6.15
CA GLY A 367 12.67 -7.73 5.61
C GLY A 367 12.40 -6.72 4.51
N HIS A 368 13.33 -6.53 3.58
CA HIS A 368 13.13 -5.69 2.41
C HIS A 368 12.45 -6.51 1.30
N ALA A 369 11.30 -6.05 0.82
CA ALA A 369 10.60 -6.69 -0.29
C ALA A 369 11.36 -6.56 -1.63
N ASN A 370 12.25 -5.56 -1.74
CA ASN A 370 13.08 -5.32 -2.90
C ASN A 370 14.54 -5.21 -2.46
N ILE A 371 15.39 -6.05 -3.02
CA ILE A 371 16.84 -6.11 -2.74
C ILE A 371 17.54 -4.78 -3.04
N GLN A 372 17.01 -4.00 -4.01
CA GLN A 372 17.51 -2.66 -4.33
C GLN A 372 17.53 -1.74 -3.10
N THR A 373 16.60 -1.94 -2.16
CA THR A 373 16.60 -1.18 -0.91
C THR A 373 17.84 -1.47 -0.07
N THR A 374 18.29 -2.72 -0.04
CA THR A 374 19.53 -3.13 0.65
C THR A 374 20.76 -2.66 -0.10
N LEU A 375 20.74 -2.75 -1.43
CA LEU A 375 21.84 -2.27 -2.28
C LEU A 375 22.11 -0.77 -2.09
N ASN A 376 21.06 0.04 -1.86
CA ASN A 376 21.23 1.47 -1.56
C ASN A 376 21.99 1.74 -0.24
N HIS A 377 22.00 0.78 0.70
CA HIS A 377 22.84 0.83 1.89
C HIS A 377 24.28 0.44 1.59
N TYR A 378 24.46 -0.53 0.69
CA TYR A 378 25.77 -0.99 0.27
C TYR A 378 26.58 0.10 -0.44
N VAL A 379 25.97 0.79 -1.41
CA VAL A 379 26.59 1.90 -2.16
C VAL A 379 27.01 3.08 -1.25
N ARG A 380 26.45 3.16 -0.05
CA ARG A 380 26.78 4.18 0.95
C ARG A 380 27.65 3.70 2.11
N ALA A 381 28.06 2.46 2.13
CA ALA A 381 29.13 2.04 3.01
C ALA A 381 30.38 2.86 2.64
N GLU A 382 30.66 3.91 3.44
CA GLU A 382 31.74 4.90 3.21
C GLU A 382 33.16 4.28 3.19
N ASN A 383 33.26 2.98 3.36
CA ASN A 383 34.48 2.18 3.31
C ASN A 383 34.48 1.19 2.16
N PHE A 384 33.85 1.52 1.04
CA PHE A 384 34.22 0.85 -0.20
C PHE A 384 35.57 1.42 -0.58
N ASP A 385 36.61 0.75 -0.14
CA ASP A 385 37.95 1.04 -0.64
C ASP A 385 37.96 0.61 -2.11
N LEU A 386 37.77 1.61 -2.98
CA LEU A 386 37.87 1.42 -4.43
C LEU A 386 39.24 0.82 -4.80
N SER A 387 40.29 1.04 -3.97
CA SER A 387 41.61 0.45 -4.14
C SER A 387 41.59 -1.06 -3.94
N ASP A 388 40.84 -1.60 -2.96
CA ASP A 388 40.70 -3.04 -2.79
C ASP A 388 39.98 -3.70 -3.98
N THR A 389 38.96 -3.03 -4.53
CA THR A 389 38.25 -3.53 -5.71
C THR A 389 39.15 -3.47 -6.97
N ILE A 390 39.96 -2.42 -7.12
CA ILE A 390 40.92 -2.26 -8.23
C ILE A 390 42.06 -3.25 -8.07
N ASN A 391 42.52 -3.51 -6.86
CA ASN A 391 43.56 -4.50 -6.57
C ASN A 391 43.12 -5.93 -6.92
N LEU A 392 41.83 -6.28 -6.72
CA LEU A 392 41.24 -7.55 -7.18
C LEU A 392 41.29 -7.72 -8.71
N LEU A 393 41.35 -6.62 -9.47
CA LEU A 393 41.54 -6.65 -10.92
C LEU A 393 43.06 -6.74 -11.30
N SER A 394 43.92 -6.41 -10.39
CA SER A 394 45.40 -6.41 -10.60
C SER A 394 46.06 -7.68 -10.08
N GLU A 395 45.42 -8.51 -9.27
CA GLU A 395 45.94 -9.81 -8.88
C GLU A 395 45.78 -10.82 -10.04
N PRO A 396 46.83 -11.39 -10.61
CA PRO A 396 46.69 -12.50 -11.54
C PRO A 396 46.02 -13.65 -10.77
N ASN A 397 44.87 -14.13 -11.27
CA ASN A 397 44.32 -15.40 -10.81
C ASN A 397 45.44 -16.46 -10.90
N GLU A 398 45.83 -17.03 -9.78
CA GLU A 398 46.78 -18.17 -9.74
C GLU A 398 46.25 -19.43 -10.47
N ASN A 399 44.99 -19.39 -10.93
CA ASN A 399 44.43 -20.39 -11.83
C ASN A 399 44.39 -19.83 -13.25
N GLY A 400 45.49 -20.11 -13.96
CA GLY A 400 45.75 -19.69 -15.33
C GLY A 400 44.58 -19.77 -16.29
N PHE A 401 44.12 -18.60 -16.74
CA PHE A 401 43.39 -18.46 -17.99
C PHE A 401 44.20 -17.54 -18.93
N LEU A 402 45.37 -18.05 -19.34
CA LEU A 402 46.01 -17.69 -20.60
C LEU A 402 46.29 -19.01 -21.29
N GLY A 403 45.23 -19.67 -21.77
CA GLY A 403 45.29 -20.65 -22.80
C GLY A 403 45.71 -19.94 -24.10
N SER A 404 46.82 -20.32 -24.58
CA SER A 404 47.39 -20.19 -25.93
C SER A 404 46.43 -19.73 -27.01
N MET A 405 46.74 -18.63 -27.66
CA MET A 405 46.67 -18.48 -29.11
C MET A 405 48.11 -18.46 -29.66
#